data_0a9329c160401035764ebe1dd06e4cd5
#
_entry.id   0a9329c160401035764ebe1dd06e4cd5
#
_cell.length_a   1.000
_cell.length_b   1.000
_cell.length_c   1.000
_cell.angle_alpha   90.00
_cell.angle_beta   90.00
_cell.angle_gamma   90.00
#
_symmetry.space_group_name_H-M   'P 1'
#
loop_
_entity.id
_entity.type
_entity.pdbx_description
1 polymer ?
#
loop_
_entity_poly.entity_id
_entity_poly.type
_entity_poly.pdbx_seq_one_letter_code
_entity_poly.pdbx_strand_id
1 'polypeptide(L)'
;MRVLMLSWDFPPRETGGSAAHVAGLSQALALAGHDVVVLTTAHPRADREAERVGPVRVVRGVVDLPWLPKTEPVSRTASANHAMVKLGAHLPDTLDGWRPDVVHGHDWRMGWAADTLSSIFNVPFILTMHGTERVRHGGQLPTGTPSDVNSIEWWLAFQADRLIAPTKFMVDQLVTGFELPPELVARIPNGIDPDRWKPSPDVVGADTPVKREQLVLSWGRVQFEKGFQVLARSMATVRMRVPGVECTIAGRGSYQPELQAQIDVEGVSDIVHIAGFVNDSELRLLTQRAGCVVIPSLYEPFGLVALEALAAGAPLVVARTGGLAELIEGTDAGLTFEPGRPDDLANCIERVLTDQFLADELTRNARDLIERKYSWKAIAGATARVYANSIAAHQG
;
A
#
# COMPACT_ATOMS: atom_id res chain seq x y z
N MET A 1 8.30 21.88 -10.74
CA MET A 1 6.81 21.97 -10.76
C MET A 1 6.33 22.13 -9.34
N ARG A 2 5.24 22.86 -9.14
CA ARG A 2 4.54 22.99 -7.87
C ARG A 2 3.42 21.97 -7.85
N VAL A 3 3.47 21.03 -6.93
CA VAL A 3 2.57 19.87 -6.88
C VAL A 3 1.69 19.99 -5.64
N LEU A 4 0.37 19.98 -5.84
CA LEU A 4 -0.60 19.88 -4.76
C LEU A 4 -1.07 18.43 -4.66
N MET A 5 -0.70 17.73 -3.59
CA MET A 5 -1.16 16.37 -3.30
C MET A 5 -2.27 16.36 -2.28
N LEU A 6 -3.28 15.51 -2.47
CA LEU A 6 -4.35 15.30 -1.50
C LEU A 6 -4.36 13.83 -1.05
N SER A 7 -4.25 13.63 0.26
CA SER A 7 -4.27 12.32 0.89
C SER A 7 -5.19 12.30 2.11
N TRP A 8 -5.89 11.19 2.32
CA TRP A 8 -6.73 11.02 3.50
C TRP A 8 -5.90 11.01 4.78
N ASP A 9 -4.82 10.25 4.79
CA ASP A 9 -3.87 10.15 5.89
C ASP A 9 -2.47 10.55 5.42
N PHE A 10 -1.68 11.10 6.34
CA PHE A 10 -0.28 11.45 6.16
C PHE A 10 0.42 11.41 7.53
N PRO A 11 1.71 11.05 7.63
CA PRO A 11 2.40 10.99 8.91
C PRO A 11 2.16 12.22 9.80
N PRO A 12 2.01 12.06 11.14
CA PRO A 12 2.23 10.83 11.93
C PRO A 12 1.08 9.82 11.91
N ARG A 13 0.01 10.06 11.15
CA ARG A 13 -1.09 9.13 10.96
C ARG A 13 -0.86 8.33 9.67
N GLU A 14 -0.51 7.07 9.84
CA GLU A 14 -0.34 6.11 8.75
C GLU A 14 -1.32 4.95 8.96
N THR A 15 -2.53 5.06 8.39
CA THR A 15 -3.50 3.95 8.38
C THR A 15 -3.52 3.31 7.00
N GLY A 16 -2.52 2.47 6.72
CA GLY A 16 -2.45 1.66 5.50
C GLY A 16 -1.49 2.19 4.42
N GLY A 17 -1.42 1.44 3.32
CA GLY A 17 -0.41 1.60 2.29
C GLY A 17 -0.48 2.90 1.48
N SER A 18 -1.67 3.49 1.29
CA SER A 18 -1.80 4.76 0.56
C SER A 18 -1.12 5.92 1.29
N ALA A 19 -1.19 5.97 2.64
CA ALA A 19 -0.51 7.00 3.43
C ALA A 19 1.02 6.89 3.30
N ALA A 20 1.56 5.67 3.40
CA ALA A 20 2.99 5.40 3.21
C ALA A 20 3.43 5.75 1.78
N HIS A 21 2.61 5.44 0.77
CA HIS A 21 2.87 5.82 -0.62
C HIS A 21 2.96 7.34 -0.79
N VAL A 22 1.97 8.10 -0.31
CA VAL A 22 1.97 9.56 -0.46
C VAL A 22 3.14 10.19 0.28
N ALA A 23 3.48 9.69 1.47
CA ALA A 23 4.65 10.16 2.22
C ALA A 23 5.96 9.93 1.45
N GLY A 24 6.18 8.73 0.93
CA GLY A 24 7.38 8.41 0.15
C GLY A 24 7.45 9.17 -1.18
N LEU A 25 6.36 9.22 -1.94
CA LEU A 25 6.29 9.90 -3.22
C LEU A 25 6.50 11.42 -3.07
N SER A 26 5.81 12.06 -2.12
CA SER A 26 5.93 13.51 -1.90
C SER A 26 7.35 13.93 -1.51
N GLN A 27 8.00 13.15 -0.63
CA GLN A 27 9.40 13.39 -0.25
C GLN A 27 10.35 13.20 -1.43
N ALA A 28 10.17 12.13 -2.21
CA ALA A 28 11.02 11.85 -3.36
C ALA A 28 10.88 12.91 -4.47
N LEU A 29 9.67 13.40 -4.72
CA LEU A 29 9.43 14.52 -5.63
C LEU A 29 10.09 15.82 -5.12
N ALA A 30 9.97 16.11 -3.83
CA ALA A 30 10.61 17.28 -3.25
C ALA A 30 12.14 17.20 -3.31
N LEU A 31 12.74 16.03 -3.06
CA LEU A 31 14.17 15.78 -3.24
C LEU A 31 14.61 15.87 -4.71
N ALA A 32 13.71 15.61 -5.65
CA ALA A 32 13.96 15.80 -7.08
C ALA A 32 13.80 17.26 -7.54
N GLY A 33 13.60 18.22 -6.62
CA GLY A 33 13.52 19.65 -6.90
C GLY A 33 12.13 20.16 -7.24
N HIS A 34 11.07 19.39 -6.96
CA HIS A 34 9.69 19.86 -7.05
C HIS A 34 9.25 20.53 -5.74
N ASP A 35 8.38 21.52 -5.81
CA ASP A 35 7.80 22.17 -4.65
C ASP A 35 6.45 21.49 -4.32
N VAL A 36 6.42 20.69 -3.26
CA VAL A 36 5.30 19.82 -2.92
C VAL A 36 4.57 20.34 -1.68
N VAL A 37 3.25 20.50 -1.82
CA VAL A 37 2.31 20.75 -0.72
C VAL A 37 1.36 19.56 -0.62
N VAL A 38 1.20 19.00 0.57
CA VAL A 38 0.24 17.94 0.87
C VAL A 38 -0.90 18.49 1.71
N LEU A 39 -2.13 18.33 1.20
CA LEU A 39 -3.35 18.53 2.00
C LEU A 39 -3.81 17.18 2.56
N THR A 40 -4.07 17.14 3.86
CA THR A 40 -4.51 15.91 4.53
C THR A 40 -5.43 16.22 5.71
N THR A 41 -6.10 15.17 6.23
CA THR A 41 -6.97 15.34 7.39
C THR A 41 -6.15 15.59 8.66
N ALA A 42 -6.68 16.43 9.57
CA ALA A 42 -6.04 16.72 10.84
C ALA A 42 -5.99 15.47 11.74
N HIS A 43 -4.85 15.29 12.37
CA HIS A 43 -4.68 14.35 13.48
C HIS A 43 -4.85 15.11 14.80
N PRO A 44 -5.43 14.52 15.88
CA PRO A 44 -5.62 15.19 17.15
C PRO A 44 -4.34 15.74 17.81
N ARG A 45 -3.18 15.24 17.40
CA ARG A 45 -1.84 15.64 17.90
C ARG A 45 -1.05 16.49 16.91
N ALA A 46 -1.60 16.79 15.72
CA ALA A 46 -0.93 17.62 14.73
C ALA A 46 -1.34 19.08 14.90
N ASP A 47 -0.39 19.99 14.78
CA ASP A 47 -0.67 21.41 14.73
C ASP A 47 -1.52 21.75 13.51
N ARG A 48 -2.37 22.75 13.64
CA ARG A 48 -3.32 23.19 12.60
C ARG A 48 -2.69 24.08 11.54
N GLU A 49 -1.43 24.46 11.73
CA GLU A 49 -0.68 25.30 10.81
C GLU A 49 0.08 24.45 9.78
N ALA A 50 0.51 25.10 8.70
CA ALA A 50 1.39 24.45 7.72
C ALA A 50 2.69 24.00 8.41
N GLU A 51 2.92 22.71 8.46
CA GLU A 51 4.11 22.10 9.04
C GLU A 51 5.06 21.61 7.93
N ARG A 52 6.33 21.42 8.27
CA ARG A 52 7.27 20.73 7.39
C ARG A 52 7.53 19.33 7.88
N VAL A 53 7.32 18.35 6.97
CA VAL A 53 7.71 16.95 7.18
C VAL A 53 8.84 16.65 6.20
N GLY A 54 10.08 16.74 6.67
CA GLY A 54 11.25 16.74 5.78
C GLY A 54 11.19 17.92 4.79
N PRO A 55 11.35 17.67 3.48
CA PRO A 55 11.29 18.71 2.46
C PRO A 55 9.86 19.13 2.07
N VAL A 56 8.83 18.43 2.53
CA VAL A 56 7.43 18.60 2.12
C VAL A 56 6.69 19.57 3.06
N ARG A 57 5.86 20.45 2.50
CA ARG A 57 4.92 21.28 3.27
C ARG A 57 3.60 20.52 3.41
N VAL A 58 3.07 20.44 4.63
CA VAL A 58 1.85 19.71 4.96
C VAL A 58 0.84 20.65 5.59
N VAL A 59 -0.37 20.68 5.05
CA VAL A 59 -1.50 21.47 5.57
C VAL A 59 -2.62 20.51 5.98
N ARG A 60 -3.06 20.61 7.24
CA ARG A 60 -4.02 19.68 7.81
C ARG A 60 -5.39 20.33 8.05
N GLY A 61 -6.43 19.68 7.55
CA GLY A 61 -7.81 20.14 7.71
C GLY A 61 -8.58 19.38 8.77
N VAL A 62 -9.29 20.12 9.61
CA VAL A 62 -10.25 19.54 10.56
C VAL A 62 -11.49 19.10 9.79
N VAL A 63 -11.80 17.80 9.89
CA VAL A 63 -12.99 17.20 9.27
C VAL A 63 -14.15 17.33 10.26
N ASP A 64 -14.91 18.39 10.18
CA ASP A 64 -16.07 18.60 11.06
C ASP A 64 -17.20 19.38 10.36
N LEU A 65 -18.16 18.63 9.83
CA LEU A 65 -19.47 19.12 9.48
C LEU A 65 -20.47 18.48 10.45
N PRO A 66 -20.92 19.20 11.50
CA PRO A 66 -21.64 18.61 12.63
C PRO A 66 -23.00 18.00 12.26
N TRP A 67 -23.55 18.39 11.13
CA TRP A 67 -24.84 17.87 10.60
C TRP A 67 -24.70 16.59 9.75
N LEU A 68 -23.47 16.15 9.41
CA LEU A 68 -23.27 14.92 8.66
C LEU A 68 -23.02 13.74 9.61
N PRO A 69 -23.58 12.54 9.30
CA PRO A 69 -23.30 11.33 10.07
C PRO A 69 -21.82 10.98 10.04
N LYS A 70 -21.18 10.92 11.22
CA LYS A 70 -19.73 10.60 11.34
C LYS A 70 -19.42 9.13 11.11
N THR A 71 -20.41 8.25 11.22
CA THR A 71 -20.27 6.80 11.06
C THR A 71 -20.44 6.33 9.62
N GLU A 72 -21.04 7.16 8.76
CA GLU A 72 -21.29 6.82 7.37
C GLU A 72 -20.07 7.26 6.52
N PRO A 73 -19.41 6.32 5.76
CA PRO A 73 -18.15 6.60 5.07
C PRO A 73 -18.22 7.70 4.02
N VAL A 74 -19.28 7.76 3.22
CA VAL A 74 -19.45 8.76 2.15
C VAL A 74 -19.63 10.15 2.74
N SER A 75 -20.51 10.31 3.75
CA SER A 75 -20.73 11.58 4.46
C SER A 75 -19.47 12.10 5.13
N ARG A 76 -18.71 11.20 5.77
CA ARG A 76 -17.42 11.55 6.37
C ARG A 76 -16.41 12.01 5.32
N THR A 77 -16.40 11.36 4.17
CA THR A 77 -15.53 11.72 3.04
C THR A 77 -15.95 13.07 2.44
N ALA A 78 -17.25 13.33 2.28
CA ALA A 78 -17.76 14.63 1.83
C ALA A 78 -17.33 15.77 2.78
N SER A 79 -17.42 15.54 4.09
CA SER A 79 -16.95 16.50 5.10
C SER A 79 -15.45 16.81 4.97
N ALA A 80 -14.63 15.77 4.74
CA ALA A 80 -13.21 15.96 4.54
C ALA A 80 -12.90 16.73 3.25
N ASN A 81 -13.55 16.39 2.14
CA ASN A 81 -13.35 17.08 0.87
C ASN A 81 -13.75 18.57 0.96
N HIS A 82 -14.87 18.90 1.66
CA HIS A 82 -15.22 20.28 1.92
C HIS A 82 -14.09 21.05 2.64
N ALA A 83 -13.52 20.46 3.69
CA ALA A 83 -12.41 21.08 4.42
C ALA A 83 -11.16 21.24 3.54
N MET A 84 -10.83 20.23 2.71
CA MET A 84 -9.68 20.28 1.81
C MET A 84 -9.84 21.35 0.72
N VAL A 85 -11.03 21.45 0.10
CA VAL A 85 -11.32 22.52 -0.88
C VAL A 85 -11.12 23.89 -0.26
N LYS A 86 -11.70 24.11 0.95
CA LYS A 86 -11.60 25.39 1.65
C LYS A 86 -10.15 25.77 1.96
N LEU A 87 -9.35 24.82 2.46
CA LEU A 87 -7.92 25.04 2.72
C LEU A 87 -7.13 25.24 1.45
N GLY A 88 -7.33 24.38 0.46
CA GLY A 88 -6.60 24.43 -0.79
C GLY A 88 -6.81 25.72 -1.57
N ALA A 89 -8.05 26.24 -1.61
CA ALA A 89 -8.35 27.50 -2.27
C ALA A 89 -7.65 28.71 -1.65
N HIS A 90 -7.31 28.64 -0.34
CA HIS A 90 -6.61 29.69 0.39
C HIS A 90 -5.07 29.51 0.43
N LEU A 91 -4.52 28.50 -0.22
CA LEU A 91 -3.06 28.31 -0.26
C LEU A 91 -2.31 29.54 -0.82
N PRO A 92 -2.77 30.25 -1.84
CA PRO A 92 -2.10 31.49 -2.27
C PRO A 92 -2.00 32.55 -1.19
N ASP A 93 -3.03 32.68 -0.34
CA ASP A 93 -3.05 33.67 0.75
C ASP A 93 -2.15 33.28 1.91
N THR A 94 -2.02 31.97 2.16
CA THR A 94 -1.28 31.42 3.32
C THR A 94 0.16 31.03 3.03
N LEU A 95 0.52 30.89 1.75
CA LEU A 95 1.85 30.46 1.29
C LEU A 95 2.44 31.41 0.23
N ASP A 96 2.42 32.71 0.51
CA ASP A 96 3.09 33.75 -0.31
C ASP A 96 2.78 33.68 -1.80
N GLY A 97 1.53 33.56 -2.18
CA GLY A 97 1.08 33.49 -3.59
C GLY A 97 1.30 32.12 -4.25
N TRP A 98 1.59 31.07 -3.50
CA TRP A 98 1.83 29.74 -4.04
C TRP A 98 0.59 29.19 -4.76
N ARG A 99 0.78 28.74 -6.00
CA ARG A 99 -0.26 28.07 -6.80
C ARG A 99 0.31 26.78 -7.39
N PRO A 100 -0.46 25.70 -7.45
CA PRO A 100 -0.01 24.44 -8.06
C PRO A 100 0.11 24.58 -9.58
N ASP A 101 0.96 23.74 -10.18
CA ASP A 101 1.01 23.48 -11.61
C ASP A 101 0.25 22.21 -11.96
N VAL A 102 -0.04 21.36 -10.95
CA VAL A 102 -0.79 20.10 -11.04
C VAL A 102 -1.43 19.76 -9.70
N VAL A 103 -2.62 19.17 -9.72
CA VAL A 103 -3.30 18.60 -8.53
C VAL A 103 -3.31 17.08 -8.64
N HIS A 104 -2.88 16.40 -7.58
CA HIS A 104 -2.81 14.93 -7.52
C HIS A 104 -3.60 14.39 -6.32
N GLY A 105 -4.74 13.78 -6.60
CA GLY A 105 -5.57 13.09 -5.62
C GLY A 105 -5.19 11.62 -5.45
N HIS A 106 -5.34 11.09 -4.25
CA HIS A 106 -5.12 9.68 -3.94
C HIS A 106 -6.40 9.03 -3.43
N ASP A 107 -6.89 8.02 -4.17
CA ASP A 107 -8.14 7.30 -3.95
C ASP A 107 -9.40 8.21 -3.96
N TRP A 108 -10.56 7.60 -3.93
CA TRP A 108 -11.85 8.28 -3.96
C TRP A 108 -12.07 9.25 -2.80
N ARG A 109 -11.41 8.99 -1.65
CA ARG A 109 -11.62 9.79 -0.43
C ARG A 109 -11.17 11.24 -0.55
N MET A 110 -10.25 11.56 -1.45
CA MET A 110 -9.74 12.91 -1.70
C MET A 110 -9.98 13.39 -3.13
N GLY A 111 -10.58 12.54 -3.95
CA GLY A 111 -10.72 12.78 -5.39
C GLY A 111 -11.57 14.00 -5.71
N TRP A 112 -12.69 14.22 -5.01
CA TRP A 112 -13.56 15.37 -5.32
C TRP A 112 -12.95 16.75 -4.90
N ALA A 113 -12.17 16.75 -3.79
CA ALA A 113 -11.44 17.97 -3.46
C ALA A 113 -10.34 18.25 -4.48
N ALA A 114 -9.68 17.20 -4.98
CA ALA A 114 -8.66 17.32 -6.01
C ALA A 114 -9.25 17.84 -7.33
N ASP A 115 -10.36 17.28 -7.81
CA ASP A 115 -11.10 17.74 -8.97
C ASP A 115 -11.51 19.22 -8.84
N THR A 116 -12.14 19.58 -7.71
CA THR A 116 -12.56 20.96 -7.46
C THR A 116 -11.38 21.94 -7.44
N LEU A 117 -10.27 21.56 -6.79
CA LEU A 117 -9.08 22.42 -6.71
C LEU A 117 -8.36 22.54 -8.05
N SER A 118 -8.33 21.48 -8.87
CA SER A 118 -7.80 21.56 -10.24
C SER A 118 -8.57 22.57 -11.08
N SER A 119 -9.89 22.57 -10.96
CA SER A 119 -10.77 23.54 -11.63
C SER A 119 -10.54 24.97 -11.11
N ILE A 120 -10.41 25.19 -9.78
CA ILE A 120 -10.15 26.50 -9.18
C ILE A 120 -8.83 27.09 -9.68
N PHE A 121 -7.78 26.26 -9.77
CA PHE A 121 -6.45 26.71 -10.21
C PHE A 121 -6.24 26.63 -11.72
N ASN A 122 -7.18 26.04 -12.46
CA ASN A 122 -7.09 25.76 -13.90
C ASN A 122 -5.79 25.01 -14.25
N VAL A 123 -5.62 23.82 -13.63
CA VAL A 123 -4.46 22.95 -13.79
C VAL A 123 -4.90 21.49 -13.89
N PRO A 124 -4.10 20.60 -14.49
CA PRO A 124 -4.52 19.21 -14.66
C PRO A 124 -4.74 18.47 -13.34
N PHE A 125 -5.76 17.59 -13.35
CA PHE A 125 -6.10 16.66 -12.28
C PHE A 125 -5.55 15.26 -12.55
N ILE A 126 -4.68 14.79 -11.67
CA ILE A 126 -4.16 13.41 -11.67
C ILE A 126 -4.78 12.66 -10.51
N LEU A 127 -5.21 11.42 -10.74
CA LEU A 127 -5.75 10.57 -9.68
C LEU A 127 -5.02 9.24 -9.63
N THR A 128 -4.36 8.93 -8.49
CA THR A 128 -3.87 7.57 -8.22
C THR A 128 -4.95 6.74 -7.55
N MET A 129 -5.28 5.60 -8.15
CA MET A 129 -6.20 4.61 -7.60
C MET A 129 -5.41 3.39 -7.10
N HIS A 130 -5.25 3.31 -5.77
CA HIS A 130 -4.53 2.20 -5.12
C HIS A 130 -5.34 0.91 -5.07
N GLY A 131 -6.65 1.00 -5.23
CA GLY A 131 -7.61 -0.08 -5.29
C GLY A 131 -9.00 0.46 -5.57
N THR A 132 -9.92 -0.40 -5.96
CA THR A 132 -11.34 -0.03 -6.12
C THR A 132 -12.22 -0.87 -5.21
N GLU A 133 -13.44 -0.42 -4.96
CA GLU A 133 -14.39 -1.15 -4.14
C GLU A 133 -14.79 -2.49 -4.79
N ARG A 134 -14.98 -2.48 -6.11
CA ARG A 134 -15.22 -3.71 -6.89
C ARG A 134 -14.09 -4.73 -6.70
N VAL A 135 -12.86 -4.25 -6.78
CA VAL A 135 -11.64 -5.04 -6.61
C VAL A 135 -11.58 -5.62 -5.20
N ARG A 136 -11.90 -4.82 -4.19
CA ARG A 136 -11.92 -5.23 -2.77
C ARG A 136 -12.92 -6.34 -2.47
N HIS A 137 -14.00 -6.41 -3.24
CA HIS A 137 -15.04 -7.44 -3.14
C HIS A 137 -14.91 -8.56 -4.18
N GLY A 138 -13.70 -8.81 -4.72
CA GLY A 138 -13.45 -9.92 -5.66
C GLY A 138 -14.23 -9.83 -6.97
N GLY A 139 -14.57 -8.61 -7.42
CA GLY A 139 -15.33 -8.36 -8.64
C GLY A 139 -16.85 -8.33 -8.45
N GLN A 140 -17.38 -8.81 -7.32
CA GLN A 140 -18.80 -8.75 -6.96
C GLN A 140 -19.05 -7.52 -6.08
N LEU A 141 -19.85 -6.60 -6.56
CA LEU A 141 -20.12 -5.35 -5.84
C LEU A 141 -21.38 -5.51 -4.97
N PRO A 142 -21.26 -5.50 -3.62
CA PRO A 142 -22.43 -5.49 -2.74
C PRO A 142 -23.24 -4.21 -2.90
N THR A 143 -24.55 -4.28 -2.63
CA THR A 143 -25.44 -3.11 -2.59
C THR A 143 -25.14 -2.20 -1.39
N GLY A 144 -25.58 -0.94 -1.42
CA GLY A 144 -25.38 0.05 -0.37
C GLY A 144 -24.01 0.74 -0.50
N THR A 145 -23.35 1.02 0.61
CA THR A 145 -22.09 1.79 0.64
C THR A 145 -21.02 1.33 -0.37
N PRO A 146 -20.77 0.02 -0.60
CA PRO A 146 -19.83 -0.40 -1.64
C PRO A 146 -20.24 0.04 -3.05
N SER A 147 -21.54 -0.04 -3.38
CA SER A 147 -22.06 0.45 -4.67
C SER A 147 -21.92 1.95 -4.82
N ASP A 148 -22.18 2.71 -3.75
CA ASP A 148 -22.05 4.16 -3.74
C ASP A 148 -20.58 4.58 -3.94
N VAL A 149 -19.65 3.92 -3.23
CA VAL A 149 -18.21 4.16 -3.40
C VAL A 149 -17.74 3.84 -4.80
N ASN A 150 -18.16 2.71 -5.38
CA ASN A 150 -17.82 2.34 -6.76
C ASN A 150 -18.35 3.39 -7.78
N SER A 151 -19.53 3.96 -7.54
CA SER A 151 -20.07 5.02 -8.39
C SER A 151 -19.24 6.30 -8.31
N ILE A 152 -18.74 6.63 -7.11
CA ILE A 152 -17.84 7.76 -6.90
C ILE A 152 -16.47 7.50 -7.58
N GLU A 153 -15.90 6.30 -7.42
CA GLU A 153 -14.66 5.91 -8.07
C GLU A 153 -14.77 5.99 -9.59
N TRP A 154 -15.88 5.48 -10.15
CA TRP A 154 -16.19 5.58 -11.58
C TRP A 154 -16.27 7.03 -12.05
N TRP A 155 -17.05 7.87 -11.36
CA TRP A 155 -17.20 9.28 -11.71
C TRP A 155 -15.84 10.01 -11.68
N LEU A 156 -15.04 9.83 -10.62
CA LEU A 156 -13.73 10.44 -10.48
C LEU A 156 -12.76 10.01 -11.58
N ALA A 157 -12.86 8.75 -12.03
CA ALA A 157 -12.01 8.25 -13.11
C ALA A 157 -12.25 8.98 -14.43
N PHE A 158 -13.47 9.48 -14.65
CA PHE A 158 -13.81 10.30 -15.83
C PHE A 158 -13.52 11.80 -15.65
N GLN A 159 -13.35 12.29 -14.43
CA GLN A 159 -12.94 13.68 -14.18
C GLN A 159 -11.43 13.88 -14.32
N ALA A 160 -10.64 12.84 -14.07
CA ALA A 160 -9.18 12.95 -14.08
C ALA A 160 -8.61 13.06 -15.50
N ASP A 161 -7.69 14.01 -15.71
CA ASP A 161 -6.92 14.13 -16.98
C ASP A 161 -6.01 12.91 -17.18
N ARG A 162 -5.54 12.29 -16.09
CA ARG A 162 -4.77 11.04 -16.08
C ARG A 162 -5.02 10.25 -14.80
N LEU A 163 -5.07 8.93 -14.95
CA LEU A 163 -5.08 8.00 -13.86
C LEU A 163 -3.70 7.35 -13.69
N ILE A 164 -3.36 7.03 -12.45
CA ILE A 164 -2.20 6.20 -12.12
C ILE A 164 -2.72 4.96 -11.38
N ALA A 165 -2.28 3.79 -11.84
CA ALA A 165 -2.56 2.51 -11.21
C ALA A 165 -1.26 1.76 -10.90
N PRO A 166 -1.16 1.06 -9.73
CA PRO A 166 0.11 0.49 -9.28
C PRO A 166 0.53 -0.78 -10.02
N THR A 167 -0.39 -1.47 -10.69
CA THR A 167 -0.16 -2.77 -11.35
C THR A 167 -0.89 -2.84 -12.68
N LYS A 168 -0.44 -3.75 -13.55
CA LYS A 168 -1.19 -4.08 -14.77
C LYS A 168 -2.59 -4.61 -14.40
N PHE A 169 -2.67 -5.45 -13.36
CA PHE A 169 -3.94 -5.92 -12.85
C PHE A 169 -4.91 -4.76 -12.55
N MET A 170 -4.45 -3.72 -11.83
CA MET A 170 -5.28 -2.53 -11.55
C MET A 170 -5.60 -1.72 -12.80
N VAL A 171 -4.65 -1.60 -13.75
CA VAL A 171 -4.93 -0.97 -15.06
C VAL A 171 -6.06 -1.72 -15.77
N ASP A 172 -5.96 -3.04 -15.88
CA ASP A 172 -6.98 -3.88 -16.53
C ASP A 172 -8.34 -3.76 -15.82
N GLN A 173 -8.35 -3.70 -14.48
CA GLN A 173 -9.58 -3.49 -13.69
C GLN A 173 -10.23 -2.13 -13.94
N LEU A 174 -9.43 -1.06 -14.05
CA LEU A 174 -9.95 0.28 -14.35
C LEU A 174 -10.46 0.37 -15.80
N VAL A 175 -9.68 -0.11 -16.76
CA VAL A 175 -10.04 -0.08 -18.18
C VAL A 175 -11.30 -0.91 -18.44
N THR A 176 -11.36 -2.15 -17.93
CA THR A 176 -12.53 -3.02 -18.18
C THR A 176 -13.72 -2.71 -17.27
N GLY A 177 -13.46 -2.40 -16.00
CA GLY A 177 -14.50 -2.21 -14.98
C GLY A 177 -15.21 -0.85 -15.09
N PHE A 178 -14.51 0.17 -15.57
CA PHE A 178 -15.04 1.53 -15.77
C PHE A 178 -15.16 1.93 -17.25
N GLU A 179 -14.82 1.03 -18.18
CA GLU A 179 -14.85 1.27 -19.64
C GLU A 179 -14.00 2.47 -20.06
N LEU A 180 -12.80 2.61 -19.46
CA LEU A 180 -11.89 3.72 -19.72
C LEU A 180 -10.99 3.46 -20.93
N PRO A 181 -10.59 4.49 -21.66
CA PRO A 181 -9.53 4.40 -22.66
C PRO A 181 -8.21 3.95 -21.99
N PRO A 182 -7.52 2.91 -22.51
CA PRO A 182 -6.28 2.44 -21.91
C PRO A 182 -5.18 3.50 -21.77
N GLU A 183 -5.13 4.44 -22.70
CA GLU A 183 -4.20 5.56 -22.70
C GLU A 183 -4.41 6.54 -21.55
N LEU A 184 -5.57 6.55 -20.92
CA LEU A 184 -5.86 7.38 -19.75
C LEU A 184 -5.14 6.89 -18.50
N VAL A 185 -4.79 5.59 -18.42
CA VAL A 185 -4.26 4.94 -17.22
C VAL A 185 -2.76 4.66 -17.35
N ALA A 186 -1.95 5.38 -16.61
CA ALA A 186 -0.52 5.12 -16.50
C ALA A 186 -0.24 4.06 -15.42
N ARG A 187 0.60 3.06 -15.73
CA ARG A 187 1.06 2.10 -14.74
C ARG A 187 2.32 2.61 -14.05
N ILE A 188 2.22 2.94 -12.76
CA ILE A 188 3.35 3.35 -11.92
C ILE A 188 3.24 2.60 -10.59
N PRO A 189 4.17 1.69 -10.25
CA PRO A 189 4.10 0.91 -9.02
C PRO A 189 4.31 1.77 -7.78
N ASN A 190 3.97 1.23 -6.61
CA ASN A 190 4.36 1.84 -5.35
C ASN A 190 5.87 1.68 -5.14
N GLY A 191 6.47 2.65 -4.48
CA GLY A 191 7.87 2.61 -4.08
C GLY A 191 8.05 2.05 -2.66
N ILE A 192 9.29 1.73 -2.35
CA ILE A 192 9.72 1.33 -1.00
C ILE A 192 11.03 2.04 -0.65
N ASP A 193 11.22 2.34 0.62
CA ASP A 193 12.51 2.74 1.16
C ASP A 193 13.19 1.51 1.77
N PRO A 194 14.19 0.93 1.08
CA PRO A 194 14.87 -0.26 1.59
C PRO A 194 15.66 0.01 2.87
N ASP A 195 16.12 1.24 3.10
CA ASP A 195 16.89 1.60 4.29
C ASP A 195 16.03 1.52 5.57
N ARG A 196 14.76 1.80 5.44
CA ARG A 196 13.78 1.63 6.54
C ARG A 196 13.66 0.16 6.98
N TRP A 197 13.91 -0.80 6.09
CA TRP A 197 13.77 -2.24 6.35
C TRP A 197 15.08 -2.96 6.63
N LYS A 198 16.22 -2.26 6.53
CA LYS A 198 17.52 -2.79 6.94
C LYS A 198 17.57 -3.04 8.45
N PRO A 199 18.38 -4.01 8.89
CA PRO A 199 18.68 -4.21 10.31
C PRO A 199 19.13 -2.91 10.95
N SER A 200 18.59 -2.60 12.15
CA SER A 200 19.16 -1.50 12.92
C SER A 200 20.58 -1.90 13.40
N PRO A 201 21.60 -1.06 13.17
CA PRO A 201 22.98 -1.35 13.65
C PRO A 201 23.06 -1.59 15.15
N ASP A 202 22.11 -1.03 15.91
CA ASP A 202 22.05 -1.19 17.38
C ASP A 202 21.56 -2.57 17.84
N VAL A 203 20.96 -3.35 16.93
CA VAL A 203 20.34 -4.64 17.24
C VAL A 203 21.14 -5.81 16.70
N VAL A 204 21.80 -5.62 15.57
CA VAL A 204 22.69 -6.62 14.96
C VAL A 204 24.00 -5.90 14.64
N GLY A 205 25.12 -6.38 15.15
CA GLY A 205 26.42 -5.82 14.76
C GLY A 205 26.50 -5.76 13.22
N ALA A 206 27.00 -4.66 12.66
CA ALA A 206 26.90 -4.31 11.25
C ALA A 206 27.36 -5.40 10.25
N ASP A 207 28.12 -6.41 10.72
CA ASP A 207 28.68 -7.51 9.92
C ASP A 207 28.23 -8.90 10.36
N THR A 208 27.22 -9.03 11.27
CA THR A 208 26.80 -10.36 11.73
C THR A 208 25.66 -10.86 10.84
N PRO A 209 25.84 -11.98 10.11
CA PRO A 209 24.75 -12.58 9.36
C PRO A 209 23.59 -12.93 10.31
N VAL A 210 22.40 -12.41 10.04
CA VAL A 210 21.22 -12.78 10.82
C VAL A 210 20.92 -14.25 10.54
N LYS A 211 21.04 -15.09 11.57
CA LYS A 211 20.65 -16.49 11.47
C LYS A 211 19.12 -16.56 11.38
N ARG A 212 18.62 -17.01 10.25
CA ARG A 212 17.19 -17.25 10.08
C ARG A 212 16.75 -18.45 10.89
N GLU A 213 15.56 -18.34 11.43
CA GLU A 213 14.91 -19.35 12.26
C GLU A 213 13.92 -20.15 11.42
N GLN A 214 13.42 -21.27 11.94
CA GLN A 214 12.30 -22.01 11.34
C GLN A 214 10.98 -21.25 11.63
N LEU A 215 10.98 -19.96 11.34
CA LEU A 215 9.88 -19.04 11.58
C LEU A 215 9.21 -18.66 10.26
N VAL A 216 7.92 -18.95 10.16
CA VAL A 216 7.02 -18.42 9.11
C VAL A 216 6.39 -17.15 9.65
N LEU A 217 6.56 -16.04 8.96
CA LEU A 217 5.99 -14.75 9.34
C LEU A 217 4.99 -14.27 8.29
N SER A 218 3.86 -13.78 8.75
CA SER A 218 2.89 -13.08 7.91
C SER A 218 2.32 -11.88 8.64
N TRP A 219 2.01 -10.77 7.94
CA TRP A 219 1.41 -9.61 8.59
C TRP A 219 0.45 -8.84 7.70
N GLY A 220 -0.45 -8.10 8.33
CA GLY A 220 -1.44 -7.26 7.69
C GLY A 220 -2.74 -7.17 8.46
N ARG A 221 -3.75 -6.51 7.87
CA ARG A 221 -5.08 -6.49 8.48
C ARG A 221 -5.66 -7.90 8.50
N VAL A 222 -6.14 -8.36 9.65
CA VAL A 222 -6.76 -9.70 9.76
C VAL A 222 -8.18 -9.62 9.20
N GLN A 223 -8.27 -9.86 7.90
CA GLN A 223 -9.49 -9.88 7.09
C GLN A 223 -9.51 -11.15 6.23
N PHE A 224 -10.69 -11.61 5.84
CA PHE A 224 -10.86 -12.85 5.08
C PHE A 224 -10.02 -12.87 3.78
N GLU A 225 -10.02 -11.74 3.06
CA GLU A 225 -9.29 -11.60 1.79
C GLU A 225 -7.77 -11.70 1.92
N LYS A 226 -7.23 -11.54 3.14
CA LYS A 226 -5.78 -11.68 3.41
C LYS A 226 -5.32 -13.13 3.51
N GLY A 227 -6.24 -14.09 3.53
CA GLY A 227 -5.94 -15.50 3.35
C GLY A 227 -5.19 -16.19 4.51
N PHE A 228 -5.12 -15.58 5.71
CA PHE A 228 -4.42 -16.17 6.86
C PHE A 228 -4.99 -17.54 7.27
N GLN A 229 -6.25 -17.81 6.97
CA GLN A 229 -6.88 -19.13 7.12
C GLN A 229 -6.24 -20.19 6.21
N VAL A 230 -5.74 -19.81 5.03
CA VAL A 230 -5.01 -20.72 4.13
C VAL A 230 -3.63 -21.05 4.72
N LEU A 231 -2.96 -20.03 5.29
CA LEU A 231 -1.70 -20.23 6.00
C LEU A 231 -1.87 -21.15 7.21
N ALA A 232 -2.88 -20.91 8.06
CA ALA A 232 -3.15 -21.77 9.20
C ALA A 232 -3.34 -23.26 8.80
N ARG A 233 -4.12 -23.52 7.74
CA ARG A 233 -4.28 -24.86 7.19
C ARG A 233 -2.99 -25.47 6.68
N SER A 234 -2.15 -24.69 5.98
CA SER A 234 -0.89 -25.19 5.45
C SER A 234 0.08 -25.59 6.56
N MET A 235 0.04 -24.93 7.72
CA MET A 235 0.91 -25.21 8.86
C MET A 235 0.71 -26.61 9.46
N ALA A 236 -0.47 -27.21 9.32
CA ALA A 236 -0.71 -28.61 9.71
C ALA A 236 0.17 -29.59 8.93
N THR A 237 0.39 -29.32 7.63
CA THR A 237 1.27 -30.11 6.77
C THR A 237 2.74 -29.75 7.01
N VAL A 238 3.07 -28.46 7.13
CA VAL A 238 4.44 -27.98 7.32
C VAL A 238 5.04 -28.52 8.61
N ARG A 239 4.32 -28.55 9.74
CA ARG A 239 4.83 -29.08 11.02
C ARG A 239 5.30 -30.52 10.95
N MET A 240 4.69 -31.34 10.09
CA MET A 240 5.09 -32.74 9.90
C MET A 240 6.39 -32.88 9.11
N ARG A 241 6.72 -31.89 8.27
CA ARG A 241 7.85 -31.91 7.36
C ARG A 241 9.05 -31.08 7.84
N VAL A 242 8.79 -30.04 8.66
CA VAL A 242 9.79 -29.11 9.17
C VAL A 242 9.72 -29.09 10.69
N PRO A 243 10.55 -29.90 11.38
CA PRO A 243 10.56 -29.96 12.84
C PRO A 243 10.92 -28.61 13.47
N GLY A 244 10.19 -28.21 14.51
CA GLY A 244 10.42 -26.96 15.23
C GLY A 244 9.97 -25.70 14.48
N VAL A 245 9.15 -25.83 13.45
CA VAL A 245 8.57 -24.68 12.76
C VAL A 245 7.57 -23.93 13.65
N GLU A 246 7.64 -22.62 13.63
CA GLU A 246 6.68 -21.70 14.25
C GLU A 246 6.10 -20.76 13.20
N CYS A 247 4.89 -20.25 13.44
CA CYS A 247 4.24 -19.29 12.58
C CYS A 247 3.70 -18.11 13.40
N THR A 248 4.06 -16.89 13.00
CA THR A 248 3.54 -15.67 13.61
C THR A 248 2.72 -14.90 12.59
N ILE A 249 1.47 -14.57 12.95
CA ILE A 249 0.58 -13.71 12.19
C ILE A 249 0.43 -12.38 12.94
N ALA A 250 1.04 -11.32 12.41
CA ALA A 250 1.00 -9.99 13.02
C ALA A 250 -0.08 -9.12 12.38
N GLY A 251 -0.95 -8.55 13.20
CA GLY A 251 -2.03 -7.66 12.76
C GLY A 251 -3.30 -7.78 13.57
N ARG A 252 -4.25 -6.91 13.25
CA ARG A 252 -5.61 -6.90 13.83
C ARG A 252 -6.65 -6.77 12.74
N GLY A 253 -7.86 -7.26 13.01
CA GLY A 253 -8.98 -7.14 12.09
C GLY A 253 -10.22 -7.88 12.56
N SER A 254 -11.34 -7.67 11.87
CA SER A 254 -12.63 -8.25 12.24
C SER A 254 -12.69 -9.77 12.06
N TYR A 255 -11.79 -10.34 11.25
CA TYR A 255 -11.73 -11.79 10.97
C TYR A 255 -10.87 -12.57 12.00
N GLN A 256 -10.36 -11.91 13.05
CA GLN A 256 -9.48 -12.57 14.03
C GLN A 256 -10.16 -13.71 14.82
N PRO A 257 -11.43 -13.61 15.26
CA PRO A 257 -12.10 -14.71 15.94
C PRO A 257 -12.23 -15.96 15.07
N GLU A 258 -12.61 -15.80 13.80
CA GLU A 258 -12.77 -16.88 12.83
C GLU A 258 -11.41 -17.52 12.49
N LEU A 259 -10.37 -16.69 12.39
CA LEU A 259 -9.00 -17.18 12.17
C LEU A 259 -8.52 -18.03 13.35
N GLN A 260 -8.77 -17.59 14.60
CA GLN A 260 -8.44 -18.37 15.79
C GLN A 260 -9.19 -19.71 15.81
N ALA A 261 -10.48 -19.69 15.51
CA ALA A 261 -11.26 -20.92 15.41
C ALA A 261 -10.71 -21.87 14.34
N GLN A 262 -10.23 -21.35 13.20
CA GLN A 262 -9.58 -22.16 12.16
C GLN A 262 -8.26 -22.78 12.65
N ILE A 263 -7.42 -22.01 13.35
CA ILE A 263 -6.17 -22.49 13.94
C ILE A 263 -6.42 -23.64 14.92
N ASP A 264 -7.47 -23.53 15.75
CA ASP A 264 -7.85 -24.55 16.72
C ASP A 264 -8.36 -25.82 16.03
N VAL A 265 -9.20 -25.68 14.98
CA VAL A 265 -9.73 -26.81 14.19
C VAL A 265 -8.62 -27.58 13.47
N GLU A 266 -7.60 -26.87 12.95
CA GLU A 266 -6.44 -27.50 12.28
C GLU A 266 -5.45 -28.12 13.28
N GLY A 267 -5.65 -27.93 14.60
CA GLY A 267 -4.81 -28.48 15.65
C GLY A 267 -3.38 -27.93 15.64
N VAL A 268 -3.20 -26.65 15.28
CA VAL A 268 -1.89 -25.98 15.17
C VAL A 268 -1.72 -24.81 16.12
N SER A 269 -2.55 -24.70 17.16
CA SER A 269 -2.54 -23.60 18.14
C SER A 269 -1.24 -23.54 18.97
N ASP A 270 -0.47 -24.61 18.99
CA ASP A 270 0.84 -24.71 19.65
C ASP A 270 1.98 -24.10 18.81
N ILE A 271 1.80 -23.92 17.49
CA ILE A 271 2.82 -23.42 16.57
C ILE A 271 2.38 -22.18 15.77
N VAL A 272 1.10 -21.84 15.75
CA VAL A 272 0.57 -20.67 15.02
C VAL A 272 0.02 -19.65 16.00
N HIS A 273 0.62 -18.46 16.01
CA HIS A 273 0.31 -17.41 16.97
C HIS A 273 -0.15 -16.12 16.29
N ILE A 274 -1.31 -15.60 16.73
CA ILE A 274 -1.79 -14.27 16.32
C ILE A 274 -1.20 -13.25 17.31
N ALA A 275 -0.15 -12.53 16.89
CA ALA A 275 0.57 -11.58 17.73
C ALA A 275 -0.18 -10.25 17.97
N GLY A 276 -1.29 -10.02 17.27
CA GLY A 276 -1.97 -8.72 17.32
C GLY A 276 -1.15 -7.63 16.63
N PHE A 277 -1.33 -6.39 17.05
CA PHE A 277 -0.57 -5.27 16.48
C PHE A 277 0.89 -5.32 16.94
N VAL A 278 1.78 -5.31 15.98
CA VAL A 278 3.23 -5.27 16.15
C VAL A 278 3.73 -3.93 15.61
N ASN A 279 4.57 -3.23 16.37
CA ASN A 279 5.14 -1.96 15.91
C ASN A 279 6.25 -2.17 14.86
N ASP A 280 6.60 -1.11 14.13
CA ASP A 280 7.56 -1.17 13.02
C ASP A 280 8.93 -1.75 13.41
N SER A 281 9.43 -1.42 14.60
CA SER A 281 10.74 -1.89 15.06
C SER A 281 10.72 -3.40 15.34
N GLU A 282 9.67 -3.86 15.98
CA GLU A 282 9.45 -5.26 16.29
C GLU A 282 9.15 -6.09 15.04
N LEU A 283 8.35 -5.54 14.10
CA LEU A 283 8.08 -6.19 12.82
C LEU A 283 9.36 -6.39 11.99
N ARG A 284 10.23 -5.38 11.96
CA ARG A 284 11.53 -5.50 11.28
C ARG A 284 12.41 -6.60 11.89
N LEU A 285 12.46 -6.71 13.21
CA LEU A 285 13.18 -7.79 13.88
C LEU A 285 12.62 -9.17 13.54
N LEU A 286 11.30 -9.32 13.57
CA LEU A 286 10.63 -10.56 13.18
C LEU A 286 10.94 -10.92 11.72
N THR A 287 10.88 -9.93 10.82
CA THR A 287 11.13 -10.15 9.38
C THR A 287 12.58 -10.59 9.12
N GLN A 288 13.55 -10.09 9.87
CA GLN A 288 14.95 -10.51 9.77
C GLN A 288 15.18 -11.93 10.27
N ARG A 289 14.49 -12.34 11.33
CA ARG A 289 14.56 -13.69 11.91
C ARG A 289 13.79 -14.71 11.09
N ALA A 290 12.77 -14.29 10.35
CA ALA A 290 11.92 -15.18 9.58
C ALA A 290 12.71 -15.96 8.52
N GLY A 291 12.59 -17.30 8.55
CA GLY A 291 13.08 -18.16 7.48
C GLY A 291 12.23 -18.08 6.23
N CYS A 292 10.95 -17.75 6.40
CA CYS A 292 10.00 -17.57 5.30
C CYS A 292 8.96 -16.51 5.64
N VAL A 293 8.77 -15.53 4.76
CA VAL A 293 7.63 -14.61 4.83
C VAL A 293 6.56 -15.09 3.86
N VAL A 294 5.31 -15.15 4.31
CA VAL A 294 4.17 -15.62 3.51
C VAL A 294 3.12 -14.52 3.37
N ILE A 295 2.70 -14.23 2.14
CA ILE A 295 1.57 -13.34 1.85
C ILE A 295 0.47 -14.16 1.17
N PRO A 296 -0.46 -14.73 1.96
CA PRO A 296 -1.42 -15.71 1.46
C PRO A 296 -2.71 -15.08 0.91
N SER A 297 -2.69 -13.81 0.54
CA SER A 297 -3.87 -13.06 0.13
C SER A 297 -4.64 -13.76 -0.97
N LEU A 298 -5.95 -13.91 -0.78
CA LEU A 298 -6.86 -14.38 -1.83
C LEU A 298 -7.03 -13.31 -2.90
N TYR A 299 -6.83 -12.07 -2.50
CA TYR A 299 -6.98 -10.91 -3.33
C TYR A 299 -6.04 -9.77 -2.89
N GLU A 300 -5.20 -9.25 -3.81
CA GLU A 300 -4.23 -8.20 -3.50
C GLU A 300 -4.00 -7.28 -4.71
N PRO A 301 -4.41 -6.01 -4.67
CA PRO A 301 -4.21 -5.07 -5.78
C PRO A 301 -2.75 -4.79 -6.12
N PHE A 302 -1.89 -4.73 -5.10
CA PHE A 302 -0.46 -4.47 -5.27
C PHE A 302 0.45 -5.36 -4.41
N GLY A 303 0.31 -5.32 -3.07
CA GLY A 303 1.13 -6.09 -2.15
C GLY A 303 2.30 -5.30 -1.54
N LEU A 304 2.03 -4.15 -0.91
CA LEU A 304 3.07 -3.40 -0.18
C LEU A 304 3.80 -4.26 0.84
N VAL A 305 3.08 -5.15 1.54
CA VAL A 305 3.67 -6.10 2.50
C VAL A 305 4.72 -7.01 1.84
N ALA A 306 4.50 -7.39 0.57
CA ALA A 306 5.49 -8.17 -0.18
C ALA A 306 6.74 -7.32 -0.52
N LEU A 307 6.56 -6.04 -0.91
CA LEU A 307 7.70 -5.12 -1.08
C LEU A 307 8.49 -4.93 0.22
N GLU A 308 7.80 -4.82 1.35
CA GLU A 308 8.41 -4.70 2.68
C GLU A 308 9.27 -5.92 3.00
N ALA A 309 8.74 -7.13 2.75
CA ALA A 309 9.47 -8.39 2.92
C ALA A 309 10.71 -8.48 2.03
N LEU A 310 10.57 -8.13 0.74
CA LEU A 310 11.68 -8.10 -0.21
C LEU A 310 12.76 -7.08 0.21
N ALA A 311 12.35 -5.87 0.64
CA ALA A 311 13.25 -4.83 1.12
C ALA A 311 14.01 -5.23 2.39
N ALA A 312 13.35 -5.96 3.29
CA ALA A 312 13.99 -6.57 4.47
C ALA A 312 14.93 -7.74 4.12
N GLY A 313 14.92 -8.18 2.87
CA GLY A 313 15.70 -9.32 2.40
C GLY A 313 15.20 -10.66 2.94
N ALA A 314 13.91 -10.81 3.25
CA ALA A 314 13.33 -12.06 3.70
C ALA A 314 12.97 -12.96 2.51
N PRO A 315 13.20 -14.29 2.57
CA PRO A 315 12.68 -15.21 1.57
C PRO A 315 11.15 -15.15 1.55
N LEU A 316 10.57 -14.99 0.35
CA LEU A 316 9.17 -14.62 0.19
C LEU A 316 8.39 -15.71 -0.56
N VAL A 317 7.20 -16.04 -0.04
CA VAL A 317 6.19 -16.87 -0.69
C VAL A 317 4.89 -16.07 -0.77
N VAL A 318 4.32 -15.93 -1.97
CA VAL A 318 3.09 -15.15 -2.18
C VAL A 318 2.03 -15.95 -2.93
N ALA A 319 0.76 -15.66 -2.69
CA ALA A 319 -0.31 -16.17 -3.52
C ALA A 319 -0.22 -15.57 -4.95
N ARG A 320 -0.46 -16.39 -5.98
CA ARG A 320 -0.47 -15.96 -7.39
C ARG A 320 -1.76 -15.18 -7.70
N THR A 321 -1.88 -13.98 -7.16
CA THR A 321 -3.07 -13.14 -7.33
C THR A 321 -2.71 -11.67 -7.52
N GLY A 322 -3.42 -11.00 -8.42
CA GLY A 322 -3.33 -9.56 -8.63
C GLY A 322 -1.90 -9.04 -8.75
N GLY A 323 -1.59 -8.02 -7.98
CA GLY A 323 -0.27 -7.38 -7.97
C GLY A 323 0.84 -8.24 -7.37
N LEU A 324 0.53 -9.23 -6.53
CA LEU A 324 1.55 -10.15 -5.99
C LEU A 324 2.15 -11.02 -7.09
N ALA A 325 1.33 -11.52 -8.02
CA ALA A 325 1.81 -12.26 -9.18
C ALA A 325 2.77 -11.40 -10.02
N GLU A 326 2.37 -10.15 -10.33
CA GLU A 326 3.20 -9.23 -11.12
C GLU A 326 4.52 -8.85 -10.43
N LEU A 327 4.53 -8.84 -9.10
CA LEU A 327 5.72 -8.50 -8.32
C LEU A 327 6.79 -9.59 -8.42
N ILE A 328 6.38 -10.86 -8.47
CA ILE A 328 7.26 -12.02 -8.33
C ILE A 328 7.50 -12.76 -9.64
N GLU A 329 6.48 -12.88 -10.51
CA GLU A 329 6.63 -13.63 -11.76
C GLU A 329 7.73 -13.06 -12.67
N GLY A 330 8.63 -13.94 -13.13
CA GLY A 330 9.76 -13.57 -13.97
C GLY A 330 10.87 -12.79 -13.26
N THR A 331 10.89 -12.77 -11.93
CA THR A 331 11.91 -12.05 -11.15
C THR A 331 12.81 -12.96 -10.31
N ASP A 332 12.40 -14.21 -10.08
CA ASP A 332 13.04 -15.17 -9.17
C ASP A 332 13.33 -14.59 -7.76
N ALA A 333 12.54 -13.58 -7.35
CA ALA A 333 12.68 -12.89 -6.05
C ALA A 333 11.79 -13.50 -4.96
N GLY A 334 10.99 -14.51 -5.27
CA GLY A 334 10.10 -15.21 -4.37
C GLY A 334 9.46 -16.42 -5.05
N LEU A 335 8.76 -17.24 -4.27
CA LEU A 335 7.94 -18.32 -4.81
C LEU A 335 6.47 -17.90 -4.85
N THR A 336 5.73 -18.47 -5.79
CA THR A 336 4.28 -18.29 -5.90
C THR A 336 3.55 -19.59 -5.68
N PHE A 337 2.36 -19.53 -5.08
CA PHE A 337 1.44 -20.66 -4.94
C PHE A 337 0.02 -20.28 -5.39
N GLU A 338 -0.82 -21.27 -5.73
CA GLU A 338 -2.20 -21.01 -6.15
C GLU A 338 -3.08 -20.52 -4.98
N PRO A 339 -3.79 -19.38 -5.13
CA PRO A 339 -4.63 -18.82 -4.07
C PRO A 339 -5.62 -19.84 -3.50
N GLY A 340 -5.76 -19.88 -2.17
CA GLY A 340 -6.67 -20.79 -1.49
C GLY A 340 -6.25 -22.27 -1.45
N ARG A 341 -5.01 -22.60 -1.89
CA ARG A 341 -4.47 -23.98 -1.91
C ARG A 341 -3.44 -24.17 -0.79
N PRO A 342 -3.84 -24.70 0.38
CA PRO A 342 -2.93 -24.86 1.52
C PRO A 342 -1.81 -25.88 1.26
N ASP A 343 -2.05 -26.94 0.46
CA ASP A 343 -1.02 -27.93 0.15
C ASP A 343 0.09 -27.35 -0.73
N ASP A 344 -0.26 -26.50 -1.70
CA ASP A 344 0.70 -25.82 -2.57
C ASP A 344 1.53 -24.81 -1.77
N LEU A 345 0.87 -24.06 -0.86
CA LEU A 345 1.56 -23.17 0.07
C LEU A 345 2.52 -23.95 1.00
N ALA A 346 2.10 -25.10 1.53
CA ALA A 346 2.96 -25.93 2.38
C ALA A 346 4.22 -26.40 1.66
N ASN A 347 4.11 -26.79 0.39
CA ASN A 347 5.24 -27.19 -0.45
C ASN A 347 6.23 -26.01 -0.66
N CYS A 348 5.72 -24.80 -0.89
CA CYS A 348 6.56 -23.61 -1.02
C CYS A 348 7.28 -23.26 0.29
N ILE A 349 6.58 -23.29 1.42
CA ILE A 349 7.17 -23.02 2.74
C ILE A 349 8.25 -24.03 3.07
N GLU A 350 7.99 -25.33 2.92
CA GLU A 350 8.97 -26.38 3.14
C GLU A 350 10.25 -26.16 2.31
N ARG A 351 10.12 -25.92 1.02
CA ARG A 351 11.27 -25.68 0.14
C ARG A 351 12.12 -24.51 0.61
N VAL A 352 11.49 -23.38 0.99
CA VAL A 352 12.21 -22.20 1.44
C VAL A 352 12.92 -22.44 2.78
N LEU A 353 12.27 -23.16 3.71
CA LEU A 353 12.83 -23.42 5.04
C LEU A 353 13.92 -24.52 5.06
N THR A 354 13.90 -25.45 4.08
CA THR A 354 14.83 -26.58 4.04
C THR A 354 15.96 -26.42 3.02
N ASP A 355 15.82 -25.55 2.02
CA ASP A 355 16.82 -25.27 1.00
C ASP A 355 17.42 -23.86 1.19
N GLN A 356 18.54 -23.81 1.92
CA GLN A 356 19.25 -22.55 2.20
C GLN A 356 19.77 -21.88 0.91
N PHE A 357 20.18 -22.67 -0.11
CA PHE A 357 20.66 -22.12 -1.37
C PHE A 357 19.54 -21.37 -2.11
N LEU A 358 18.34 -21.96 -2.17
CA LEU A 358 17.15 -21.33 -2.72
C LEU A 358 16.81 -20.05 -1.94
N ALA A 359 16.78 -20.10 -0.60
CA ALA A 359 16.46 -18.94 0.23
C ALA A 359 17.43 -17.77 -0.02
N ASP A 360 18.73 -18.05 -0.15
CA ASP A 360 19.76 -17.05 -0.44
C ASP A 360 19.63 -16.49 -1.87
N GLU A 361 19.26 -17.31 -2.84
CA GLU A 361 19.02 -16.88 -4.22
C GLU A 361 17.83 -15.93 -4.30
N LEU A 362 16.69 -16.32 -3.71
CA LEU A 362 15.49 -15.46 -3.63
C LEU A 362 15.82 -14.10 -2.99
N THR A 363 16.60 -14.09 -1.91
CA THR A 363 16.99 -12.86 -1.21
C THR A 363 17.91 -11.96 -2.06
N ARG A 364 18.87 -12.52 -2.81
CA ARG A 364 19.72 -11.74 -3.72
C ARG A 364 18.89 -11.09 -4.83
N ASN A 365 18.04 -11.88 -5.47
CA ASN A 365 17.18 -11.40 -6.56
C ASN A 365 16.19 -10.32 -6.07
N ALA A 366 15.71 -10.44 -4.83
CA ALA A 366 14.85 -9.45 -4.19
C ALA A 366 15.54 -8.08 -4.07
N ARG A 367 16.81 -8.02 -3.63
CA ARG A 367 17.57 -6.77 -3.53
C ARG A 367 17.72 -6.07 -4.87
N ASP A 368 18.13 -6.83 -5.89
CA ASP A 368 18.28 -6.32 -7.25
C ASP A 368 16.96 -5.78 -7.82
N LEU A 369 15.86 -6.45 -7.52
CA LEU A 369 14.52 -6.04 -7.95
C LEU A 369 14.11 -4.71 -7.31
N ILE A 370 14.29 -4.59 -5.98
CA ILE A 370 13.95 -3.38 -5.22
C ILE A 370 14.74 -2.17 -5.72
N GLU A 371 16.05 -2.30 -5.86
CA GLU A 371 16.91 -1.20 -6.29
C GLU A 371 16.55 -0.70 -7.69
N ARG A 372 16.33 -1.61 -8.62
CA ARG A 372 16.07 -1.27 -10.03
C ARG A 372 14.67 -0.73 -10.29
N LYS A 373 13.64 -1.27 -9.62
CA LYS A 373 12.26 -1.07 -10.06
C LYS A 373 11.39 -0.33 -9.04
N TYR A 374 11.66 -0.47 -7.75
CA TYR A 374 10.77 0.01 -6.70
C TYR A 374 11.35 1.13 -5.82
N SER A 375 12.49 1.72 -6.21
CA SER A 375 13.04 2.86 -5.50
C SER A 375 12.16 4.10 -5.66
N TRP A 376 11.99 4.87 -4.61
CA TRP A 376 11.21 6.12 -4.65
C TRP A 376 11.71 7.11 -5.70
N LYS A 377 13.03 7.11 -5.99
CA LYS A 377 13.61 7.92 -7.07
C LYS A 377 13.05 7.56 -8.45
N ALA A 378 12.94 6.26 -8.75
CA ALA A 378 12.38 5.78 -10.01
C ALA A 378 10.88 6.11 -10.12
N ILE A 379 10.12 5.91 -9.03
CA ILE A 379 8.69 6.18 -8.95
C ILE A 379 8.40 7.68 -9.11
N ALA A 380 9.12 8.55 -8.39
CA ALA A 380 8.98 10.00 -8.51
C ALA A 380 9.31 10.50 -9.92
N GLY A 381 10.35 9.94 -10.55
CA GLY A 381 10.69 10.28 -11.95
C GLY A 381 9.61 9.85 -12.94
N ALA A 382 8.97 8.69 -12.75
CA ALA A 382 7.86 8.24 -13.58
C ALA A 382 6.62 9.13 -13.39
N THR A 383 6.29 9.45 -12.13
CA THR A 383 5.15 10.32 -11.79
C THR A 383 5.36 11.75 -12.32
N ALA A 384 6.56 12.30 -12.20
CA ALA A 384 6.89 13.63 -12.73
C ALA A 384 6.74 13.72 -14.25
N ARG A 385 7.01 12.63 -15.00
CA ARG A 385 6.73 12.57 -16.44
C ARG A 385 5.23 12.62 -16.74
N VAL A 386 4.40 11.94 -15.97
CA VAL A 386 2.94 12.02 -16.10
C VAL A 386 2.48 13.47 -15.89
N TYR A 387 2.96 14.14 -14.83
CA TYR A 387 2.64 15.53 -14.57
C TYR A 387 3.03 16.45 -15.73
N ALA A 388 4.27 16.35 -16.21
CA ALA A 388 4.78 17.18 -17.30
C ALA A 388 3.93 17.03 -18.59
N ASN A 389 3.58 15.77 -18.92
CA ASN A 389 2.74 15.49 -20.09
C ASN A 389 1.32 16.05 -19.93
N SER A 390 0.73 15.93 -18.74
CA SER A 390 -0.62 16.46 -18.47
C SER A 390 -0.65 17.99 -18.45
N ILE A 391 0.38 18.63 -17.89
CA ILE A 391 0.53 20.10 -17.91
C ILE A 391 0.65 20.60 -19.37
N ALA A 392 1.46 19.94 -20.19
CA ALA A 392 1.61 20.30 -21.59
C ALA A 392 0.31 20.14 -22.39
N ALA A 393 -0.43 19.07 -22.14
CA ALA A 393 -1.73 18.83 -22.80
C ALA A 393 -2.83 19.80 -22.35
N HIS A 394 -2.77 20.29 -21.10
CA HIS A 394 -3.76 21.23 -20.54
C HIS A 394 -3.56 22.67 -21.06
N GLN A 395 -2.35 23.01 -21.51
CA GLN A 395 -1.99 24.35 -22.02
C GLN A 395 -2.13 24.48 -23.54
N GLY A 396 -2.29 23.38 -24.28
CA GLY A 396 -2.43 23.33 -25.73
C GLY A 396 -3.85 23.13 -26.16
#